data_108547ff24a647322cad5e251b6760c7
#
_entry.id   108547ff24a647322cad5e251b6760c7
#
_cell.length_a   1.000
_cell.length_b   1.000
_cell.length_c   1.000
_cell.angle_alpha   90.00
_cell.angle_beta   90.00
_cell.angle_gamma   90.00
#
_symmetry.space_group_name_H-M   'P 1'
#
loop_
_entity.id
_entity.type
_entity.pdbx_description
1 polymer ?
#
loop_
_entity_poly.entity_id
_entity_poly.type
_entity_poly.pdbx_seq_one_letter_code
_entity_poly.pdbx_strand_id
1 'polypeptide(L)'
;MLGGVALDRLRAFRSEQEAVYAAARPQSAALAAEARDALVNGVPMPWMIDWPIPFPLFIDHAEGASLTDVDGHRYADFCLGDTGAMFGHAAPAVVAAVAAQAQRGFTHMLPTRDAPIVGRLLVEIFGLPAWQIALTATDANRFALRIARAITRRPRILVFNGCYHGTVDETFVELHDGAPRTRPGLLGQFVDLVQGAAVVEFNDLSALAAELASGDIACVIAEPVLTNSAMVLPDPDFHAELRRLTREHGTLLLVDETHTLSSGFGGYTRVHALDPDIWVCGKAIAGGVPAAVCGMTADVAACYRAALAAKPPGHSGIGTTLGGNALTLAALRANLADVLTPANYAAMEARAAPLADALSGIIAAAALPWHIARVGARIEFVLAPAPLRNGTEAAAAHLVELEQALHIGLLNQG
;
A
#
# COMPACT_ATOMS: atom_id res chain seq x y z
N MET A 1 5.17 20.88 -25.02
CA MET A 1 3.96 20.55 -24.23
C MET A 1 4.26 19.30 -23.42
N LEU A 2 3.95 19.32 -22.13
CA LEU A 2 4.08 18.16 -21.24
C LEU A 2 2.66 17.91 -20.64
N GLY A 3 2.05 16.78 -20.95
CA GLY A 3 0.68 16.46 -20.50
C GLY A 3 -0.37 17.53 -20.86
N GLY A 4 -0.23 18.20 -22.00
CA GLY A 4 -1.11 19.29 -22.43
C GLY A 4 -0.68 20.71 -21.95
N VAL A 5 0.34 20.83 -21.10
CA VAL A 5 0.79 22.10 -20.51
C VAL A 5 2.10 22.57 -21.17
N ALA A 6 2.23 23.89 -21.40
CA ALA A 6 3.46 24.48 -21.94
C ALA A 6 4.59 24.40 -20.90
N LEU A 7 5.73 23.82 -21.28
CA LEU A 7 6.83 23.49 -20.36
C LEU A 7 7.41 24.76 -19.66
N ASP A 8 7.58 25.85 -20.41
CA ASP A 8 8.10 27.11 -19.84
C ASP A 8 7.15 27.70 -18.79
N ARG A 9 5.84 27.64 -19.03
CA ARG A 9 4.82 28.07 -18.07
C ARG A 9 4.81 27.17 -16.84
N LEU A 10 4.97 25.87 -17.03
CA LEU A 10 5.02 24.88 -15.93
C LEU A 10 6.22 25.16 -15.01
N ARG A 11 7.40 25.38 -15.58
CA ARG A 11 8.62 25.66 -14.82
C ARG A 11 8.55 27.00 -14.10
N ALA A 12 8.01 28.04 -14.76
CA ALA A 12 7.79 29.34 -14.13
C ALA A 12 6.82 29.23 -12.95
N PHE A 13 5.70 28.54 -13.13
CA PHE A 13 4.72 28.26 -12.06
C PHE A 13 5.36 27.52 -10.90
N ARG A 14 6.09 26.44 -11.15
CA ARG A 14 6.77 25.67 -10.12
C ARG A 14 7.74 26.53 -9.30
N SER A 15 8.58 27.33 -9.97
CA SER A 15 9.54 28.23 -9.29
C SER A 15 8.83 29.27 -8.42
N GLU A 16 7.72 29.83 -8.88
CA GLU A 16 6.88 30.72 -8.10
C GLU A 16 6.30 30.04 -6.86
N GLN A 17 5.75 28.84 -7.03
CA GLN A 17 5.18 28.07 -5.92
C GLN A 17 6.22 27.63 -4.90
N GLU A 18 7.45 27.30 -5.30
CA GLU A 18 8.58 27.02 -4.41
C GLU A 18 8.93 28.25 -3.54
N ALA A 19 8.93 29.43 -4.13
CA ALA A 19 9.15 30.68 -3.39
C ALA A 19 8.01 31.00 -2.39
N VAL A 20 6.75 30.81 -2.80
CA VAL A 20 5.58 30.95 -1.93
C VAL A 20 5.65 29.97 -0.76
N TYR A 21 5.98 28.69 -1.03
CA TYR A 21 6.14 27.65 -0.01
C TYR A 21 7.18 28.07 1.04
N ALA A 22 8.38 28.45 0.58
CA ALA A 22 9.49 28.79 1.46
C ALA A 22 9.21 30.04 2.32
N ALA A 23 8.56 31.05 1.76
CA ALA A 23 8.22 32.30 2.48
C ALA A 23 7.13 32.06 3.55
N ALA A 24 6.20 31.16 3.30
CA ALA A 24 5.07 30.92 4.19
C ALA A 24 5.39 29.97 5.37
N ARG A 25 6.51 29.21 5.35
CA ARG A 25 6.77 28.13 6.31
C ARG A 25 8.12 28.25 7.02
N PRO A 26 8.38 29.38 7.74
CA PRO A 26 9.66 29.60 8.40
C PRO A 26 9.94 28.65 9.57
N GLN A 27 8.91 28.15 10.29
CA GLN A 27 9.11 27.21 11.38
C GLN A 27 9.47 25.81 10.85
N SER A 28 8.80 25.34 9.79
CA SER A 28 9.17 24.11 9.09
C SER A 28 10.60 24.17 8.54
N ALA A 29 11.02 25.31 7.97
CA ALA A 29 12.39 25.51 7.50
C ALA A 29 13.41 25.44 8.64
N ALA A 30 13.12 26.03 9.80
CA ALA A 30 13.98 25.99 10.98
C ALA A 30 14.13 24.57 11.53
N LEU A 31 13.01 23.83 11.68
CA LEU A 31 13.02 22.43 12.12
C LEU A 31 13.76 21.53 11.13
N ALA A 32 13.60 21.75 9.83
CA ALA A 32 14.33 21.00 8.81
C ALA A 32 15.85 21.24 8.89
N ALA A 33 16.28 22.46 9.23
CA ALA A 33 17.68 22.77 9.45
C ALA A 33 18.22 22.06 10.70
N GLU A 34 17.50 22.17 11.83
CA GLU A 34 17.87 21.51 13.10
C GLU A 34 17.94 19.99 12.96
N ALA A 35 16.96 19.37 12.29
CA ALA A 35 16.89 17.93 12.13
C ALA A 35 18.10 17.35 11.38
N ARG A 36 18.77 18.11 10.50
CA ARG A 36 19.98 17.67 9.78
C ARG A 36 21.17 17.38 10.68
N ASP A 37 21.19 17.91 11.89
CA ASP A 37 22.29 17.68 12.83
C ASP A 37 22.28 16.25 13.40
N ALA A 38 21.12 15.59 13.40
CA ALA A 38 20.93 14.28 14.04
C ALA A 38 20.29 13.20 13.15
N LEU A 39 19.53 13.59 12.14
CA LEU A 39 18.82 12.65 11.25
C LEU A 39 19.45 12.65 9.86
N VAL A 40 19.58 11.47 9.27
CA VAL A 40 20.04 11.33 7.88
C VAL A 40 19.10 12.12 6.97
N ASN A 41 19.66 13.08 6.23
CA ASN A 41 18.92 14.03 5.39
C ASN A 41 17.89 14.90 6.14
N GLY A 42 17.95 14.98 7.48
CA GLY A 42 17.03 15.77 8.29
C GLY A 42 15.61 15.21 8.44
N VAL A 43 15.43 13.93 8.16
CA VAL A 43 14.11 13.25 8.23
C VAL A 43 14.20 11.87 8.87
N PRO A 44 13.14 11.38 9.54
CA PRO A 44 13.12 10.04 10.13
C PRO A 44 13.23 8.90 9.10
N MET A 45 12.73 9.09 7.88
CA MET A 45 12.77 8.11 6.79
C MET A 45 13.15 8.77 5.46
N PRO A 46 14.00 8.13 4.63
CA PRO A 46 14.52 8.74 3.39
C PRO A 46 13.45 9.26 2.44
N TRP A 47 12.36 8.52 2.26
CA TRP A 47 11.26 8.90 1.36
C TRP A 47 10.53 10.20 1.75
N MET A 48 10.73 10.71 2.98
CA MET A 48 10.12 11.98 3.42
C MET A 48 10.74 13.21 2.75
N ILE A 49 11.89 13.06 2.07
CA ILE A 49 12.49 14.13 1.24
C ILE A 49 12.19 13.99 -0.26
N ASP A 50 11.50 12.93 -0.66
CA ASP A 50 11.16 12.71 -2.08
C ASP A 50 10.00 13.61 -2.54
N TRP A 51 9.30 14.24 -1.60
CA TRP A 51 8.28 15.24 -1.91
C TRP A 51 8.89 16.46 -2.60
N PRO A 52 8.29 16.96 -3.69
CA PRO A 52 8.86 18.02 -4.53
C PRO A 52 8.68 19.40 -3.91
N ILE A 53 9.21 19.59 -2.71
CA ILE A 53 9.13 20.84 -1.92
C ILE A 53 10.55 21.25 -1.46
N PRO A 54 10.81 22.57 -1.25
CA PRO A 54 12.15 23.06 -0.90
C PRO A 54 12.77 22.47 0.38
N PHE A 55 11.94 22.14 1.35
CA PHE A 55 12.31 21.47 2.60
C PHE A 55 11.10 20.72 3.16
N PRO A 56 11.28 19.67 4.00
CA PRO A 56 10.19 18.91 4.57
C PRO A 56 9.16 19.78 5.30
N LEU A 57 7.88 19.47 5.10
CA LEU A 57 6.77 20.05 5.87
C LEU A 57 6.68 19.34 7.22
N PHE A 58 6.71 20.10 8.32
CA PHE A 58 6.54 19.56 9.65
C PHE A 58 5.09 19.74 10.11
N ILE A 59 4.47 18.63 10.51
CA ILE A 59 3.07 18.59 10.94
C ILE A 59 2.98 18.72 12.46
N ASP A 60 2.11 19.60 12.95
CA ASP A 60 1.76 19.75 14.36
C ASP A 60 0.72 18.72 14.79
N HIS A 61 -0.41 18.66 14.07
CA HIS A 61 -1.45 17.68 14.34
C HIS A 61 -2.27 17.32 13.09
N ALA A 62 -3.02 16.22 13.20
CA ALA A 62 -3.92 15.75 12.16
C ALA A 62 -5.24 15.26 12.76
N GLU A 63 -6.38 15.66 12.18
CA GLU A 63 -7.72 15.26 12.62
C GLU A 63 -8.66 15.12 11.41
N GLY A 64 -9.42 14.04 11.38
CA GLY A 64 -10.31 13.75 10.24
C GLY A 64 -9.53 13.75 8.91
N ALA A 65 -9.98 14.55 7.95
CA ALA A 65 -9.32 14.70 6.65
C ALA A 65 -8.46 15.98 6.58
N SER A 66 -7.85 16.41 7.67
CA SER A 66 -7.05 17.63 7.72
C SER A 66 -5.72 17.42 8.42
N LEU A 67 -4.69 18.08 7.90
CA LEU A 67 -3.41 18.28 8.55
C LEU A 67 -3.24 19.75 8.93
N THR A 68 -2.55 20.01 10.02
CA THR A 68 -2.10 21.38 10.38
C THR A 68 -0.60 21.33 10.57
N ASP A 69 0.13 22.22 9.87
CA ASP A 69 1.58 22.31 10.00
C ASP A 69 1.99 23.16 11.22
N VAL A 70 3.28 23.12 11.54
CA VAL A 70 3.84 23.89 12.67
C VAL A 70 3.80 25.41 12.44
N ASP A 71 3.57 25.86 11.21
CA ASP A 71 3.38 27.28 10.84
C ASP A 71 1.92 27.71 10.94
N GLY A 72 0.99 26.76 11.22
CA GLY A 72 -0.44 27.00 11.43
C GLY A 72 -1.28 26.90 10.15
N HIS A 73 -0.72 26.49 9.03
CA HIS A 73 -1.51 26.25 7.80
C HIS A 73 -2.28 24.95 7.91
N ARG A 74 -3.51 24.97 7.45
CA ARG A 74 -4.39 23.79 7.41
C ARG A 74 -4.51 23.28 5.96
N TYR A 75 -4.42 21.98 5.81
CA TYR A 75 -4.49 21.26 4.54
C TYR A 75 -5.66 20.30 4.52
N ALA A 76 -6.33 20.19 3.36
CA ALA A 76 -7.21 19.07 3.07
C ALA A 76 -6.34 17.87 2.67
N ASP A 77 -6.32 16.83 3.52
CA ASP A 77 -5.44 15.68 3.31
C ASP A 77 -6.11 14.62 2.42
N PHE A 78 -5.72 14.59 1.15
CA PHE A 78 -6.12 13.56 0.19
C PHE A 78 -5.17 12.35 0.14
N CYS A 79 -3.99 12.46 0.76
CA CYS A 79 -3.06 11.35 0.91
C CYS A 79 -3.46 10.40 2.06
N LEU A 80 -3.99 10.97 3.17
CA LEU A 80 -4.42 10.24 4.36
C LEU A 80 -3.35 9.28 4.88
N GLY A 81 -2.09 9.75 4.91
CA GLY A 81 -0.94 8.95 5.34
C GLY A 81 -0.74 7.72 4.45
N ASP A 82 -0.87 7.88 3.14
CA ASP A 82 -0.79 6.81 2.15
C ASP A 82 -1.75 5.64 2.47
N THR A 83 -3.04 5.96 2.59
CA THR A 83 -4.15 5.06 2.98
C THR A 83 -4.22 4.75 4.48
N GLY A 84 -3.15 4.97 5.26
CA GLY A 84 -3.10 4.62 6.68
C GLY A 84 -4.26 5.19 7.52
N ALA A 85 -4.70 6.39 7.19
CA ALA A 85 -5.81 7.11 7.82
C ALA A 85 -7.04 7.24 6.90
N MET A 86 -7.36 6.20 6.09
CA MET A 86 -8.44 6.28 5.08
C MET A 86 -9.82 6.65 5.63
N PHE A 87 -10.09 6.46 6.92
CA PHE A 87 -11.30 6.90 7.60
C PHE A 87 -11.10 8.20 8.41
N GLY A 88 -9.97 8.87 8.20
CA GLY A 88 -9.58 10.10 8.89
C GLY A 88 -8.54 9.84 9.98
N HIS A 89 -7.74 10.88 10.22
CA HIS A 89 -6.78 10.91 11.32
C HIS A 89 -7.47 10.94 12.66
N ALA A 90 -6.81 10.43 13.70
CA ALA A 90 -7.27 10.44 15.09
C ALA A 90 -8.68 9.87 15.27
N ALA A 91 -9.00 8.75 14.61
CA ALA A 91 -10.31 8.10 14.77
C ALA A 91 -10.63 7.86 16.26
N PRO A 92 -11.74 8.41 16.81
CA PRO A 92 -11.98 8.45 18.26
C PRO A 92 -11.94 7.09 18.97
N ALA A 93 -12.47 6.04 18.34
CA ALA A 93 -12.43 4.69 18.88
C ALA A 93 -10.99 4.15 19.01
N VAL A 94 -10.15 4.39 18.01
CA VAL A 94 -8.74 3.98 18.02
C VAL A 94 -7.96 4.77 19.06
N VAL A 95 -8.12 6.10 19.09
CA VAL A 95 -7.48 6.98 20.09
C VAL A 95 -7.81 6.54 21.51
N ALA A 96 -9.10 6.28 21.82
CA ALA A 96 -9.52 5.83 23.14
C ALA A 96 -8.91 4.48 23.52
N ALA A 97 -8.88 3.51 22.58
CA ALA A 97 -8.31 2.18 22.82
C ALA A 97 -6.79 2.24 23.05
N VAL A 98 -6.08 3.04 22.27
CA VAL A 98 -4.62 3.28 22.39
C VAL A 98 -4.30 3.94 23.71
N ALA A 99 -5.01 5.01 24.10
CA ALA A 99 -4.82 5.71 25.36
C ALA A 99 -5.07 4.80 26.59
N ALA A 100 -6.13 4.00 26.53
CA ALA A 100 -6.43 3.04 27.60
C ALA A 100 -5.38 1.93 27.71
N GLN A 101 -4.90 1.41 26.56
CA GLN A 101 -3.86 0.38 26.55
C GLN A 101 -2.50 0.94 26.99
N ALA A 102 -2.19 2.20 26.70
CA ALA A 102 -0.96 2.85 27.12
C ALA A 102 -0.76 2.81 28.64
N GLN A 103 -1.83 2.93 29.42
CA GLN A 103 -1.82 2.83 30.88
C GLN A 103 -1.59 1.39 31.39
N ARG A 104 -1.68 0.39 30.54
CA ARG A 104 -1.59 -1.05 30.89
C ARG A 104 -0.34 -1.74 30.34
N GLY A 105 0.53 -0.98 29.65
CA GLY A 105 1.75 -1.47 28.99
C GLY A 105 1.55 -1.87 27.54
N PHE A 106 2.63 -1.82 26.77
CA PHE A 106 2.61 -2.01 25.31
C PHE A 106 2.99 -3.42 24.89
N THR A 107 4.06 -3.97 25.47
CA THR A 107 4.71 -5.20 25.01
C THR A 107 4.92 -6.17 26.17
N HIS A 108 4.15 -7.26 26.15
CA HIS A 108 4.17 -8.25 27.24
C HIS A 108 4.88 -9.55 26.82
N MET A 109 5.22 -9.76 25.55
CA MET A 109 5.67 -11.03 24.98
C MET A 109 4.66 -12.17 25.13
N LEU A 110 3.43 -11.85 25.50
CA LEU A 110 2.33 -12.78 25.75
C LEU A 110 1.03 -12.21 25.12
N PRO A 111 0.09 -13.08 24.70
CA PRO A 111 -1.17 -12.63 24.13
C PRO A 111 -2.04 -11.92 25.18
N THR A 112 -2.83 -10.95 24.72
CA THR A 112 -3.82 -10.24 25.55
C THR A 112 -5.24 -10.77 25.32
N ARG A 113 -6.21 -10.28 26.07
CA ARG A 113 -7.64 -10.60 25.87
C ARG A 113 -8.17 -10.13 24.52
N ASP A 114 -7.51 -9.17 23.88
CA ASP A 114 -7.91 -8.66 22.57
C ASP A 114 -7.54 -9.65 21.44
N ALA A 115 -6.55 -10.51 21.63
CA ALA A 115 -6.11 -11.44 20.57
C ALA A 115 -7.24 -12.34 20.01
N PRO A 116 -8.04 -13.06 20.83
CA PRO A 116 -9.14 -13.85 20.29
C PRO A 116 -10.29 -12.99 19.72
N ILE A 117 -10.46 -11.75 20.19
CA ILE A 117 -11.46 -10.82 19.66
C ILE A 117 -11.04 -10.36 18.26
N VAL A 118 -9.81 -9.91 18.11
CA VAL A 118 -9.23 -9.53 16.82
C VAL A 118 -9.31 -10.69 15.82
N GLY A 119 -8.95 -11.92 16.25
CA GLY A 119 -9.06 -13.10 15.41
C GLY A 119 -10.48 -13.33 14.88
N ARG A 120 -11.50 -13.22 15.72
CA ARG A 120 -12.91 -13.36 15.28
C ARG A 120 -13.33 -12.25 14.32
N LEU A 121 -12.99 -11.00 14.61
CA LEU A 121 -13.31 -9.86 13.74
C LEU A 121 -12.66 -10.01 12.36
N LEU A 122 -11.42 -10.46 12.31
CA LEU A 122 -10.72 -10.73 11.04
C LEU A 122 -11.43 -11.84 10.23
N VAL A 123 -11.85 -12.93 10.88
CA VAL A 123 -12.63 -14.00 10.24
C VAL A 123 -13.96 -13.46 9.71
N GLU A 124 -14.69 -12.69 10.48
CA GLU A 124 -16.00 -12.14 10.12
C GLU A 124 -15.90 -11.15 8.95
N ILE A 125 -14.93 -10.24 8.98
CA ILE A 125 -14.79 -9.19 7.98
C ILE A 125 -14.18 -9.71 6.68
N PHE A 126 -13.16 -10.56 6.75
CA PHE A 126 -12.37 -10.95 5.58
C PHE A 126 -12.57 -12.41 5.13
N GLY A 127 -13.24 -13.24 5.93
CA GLY A 127 -13.66 -14.58 5.54
C GLY A 127 -12.61 -15.69 5.64
N LEU A 128 -11.33 -15.38 5.82
CA LEU A 128 -10.28 -16.39 5.98
C LEU A 128 -10.23 -16.92 7.43
N PRO A 129 -10.05 -18.24 7.65
CA PRO A 129 -10.21 -18.84 8.98
C PRO A 129 -8.98 -18.76 9.89
N ALA A 130 -7.80 -18.39 9.39
CA ALA A 130 -6.57 -18.39 10.18
C ALA A 130 -5.75 -17.13 9.91
N TRP A 131 -5.18 -16.52 10.96
CA TRP A 131 -4.54 -15.22 10.92
C TRP A 131 -3.22 -15.17 11.68
N GLN A 132 -2.29 -14.38 11.16
CA GLN A 132 -1.06 -13.94 11.84
C GLN A 132 -1.03 -12.43 11.87
N ILE A 133 -0.50 -11.86 12.97
CA ILE A 133 -0.35 -10.41 13.14
C ILE A 133 1.13 -10.05 12.93
N ALA A 134 1.37 -9.00 12.16
CA ALA A 134 2.66 -8.38 11.92
C ALA A 134 2.63 -6.88 12.25
N LEU A 135 3.77 -6.19 12.18
CA LEU A 135 3.83 -4.74 12.40
C LEU A 135 3.71 -3.95 11.11
N THR A 136 4.17 -4.51 10.01
CA THR A 136 4.15 -3.88 8.69
C THR A 136 3.68 -4.86 7.62
N ALA A 137 3.11 -4.35 6.52
CA ALA A 137 2.81 -5.19 5.37
C ALA A 137 4.06 -5.85 4.79
N THR A 138 5.22 -5.21 4.88
CA THR A 138 6.52 -5.82 4.54
C THR A 138 6.75 -7.11 5.32
N ASP A 139 6.58 -7.09 6.65
CA ASP A 139 6.73 -8.30 7.46
C ASP A 139 5.68 -9.35 7.11
N ALA A 140 4.43 -8.94 6.96
CA ALA A 140 3.33 -9.85 6.59
C ALA A 140 3.58 -10.53 5.24
N ASN A 141 4.01 -9.79 4.22
CA ASN A 141 4.38 -10.33 2.91
C ASN A 141 5.59 -11.26 3.01
N ARG A 142 6.64 -10.90 3.73
CA ARG A 142 7.80 -11.78 3.97
C ARG A 142 7.40 -13.08 4.67
N PHE A 143 6.50 -13.02 5.65
CA PHE A 143 5.98 -14.21 6.32
C PHE A 143 5.17 -15.08 5.35
N ALA A 144 4.28 -14.47 4.57
CA ALA A 144 3.45 -15.16 3.58
C ALA A 144 4.30 -15.87 2.52
N LEU A 145 5.31 -15.20 1.96
CA LEU A 145 6.22 -15.78 0.96
C LEU A 145 7.04 -16.93 1.56
N ARG A 146 7.49 -16.79 2.82
CA ARG A 146 8.18 -17.87 3.53
C ARG A 146 7.27 -19.08 3.77
N ILE A 147 6.01 -18.85 4.14
CA ILE A 147 4.99 -19.90 4.30
C ILE A 147 4.75 -20.59 2.94
N ALA A 148 4.57 -19.82 1.87
CA ALA A 148 4.35 -20.35 0.53
C ALA A 148 5.50 -21.26 0.08
N ARG A 149 6.76 -20.83 0.23
CA ARG A 149 7.93 -21.66 -0.07
C ARG A 149 8.03 -22.92 0.79
N ALA A 150 7.71 -22.82 2.07
CA ALA A 150 7.74 -23.97 2.98
C ALA A 150 6.71 -25.04 2.61
N ILE A 151 5.53 -24.62 2.15
CA ILE A 151 4.43 -25.52 1.76
C ILE A 151 4.69 -26.14 0.38
N THR A 152 5.01 -25.31 -0.62
CA THR A 152 5.15 -25.75 -2.02
C THR A 152 6.50 -26.38 -2.31
N ARG A 153 7.52 -26.08 -1.50
CA ARG A 153 8.94 -26.44 -1.71
C ARG A 153 9.50 -25.89 -3.03
N ARG A 154 8.93 -24.79 -3.52
CA ARG A 154 9.37 -24.10 -4.72
C ARG A 154 10.15 -22.84 -4.34
N PRO A 155 11.21 -22.46 -5.08
CA PRO A 155 12.08 -21.35 -4.68
C PRO A 155 11.61 -19.97 -5.11
N ARG A 156 10.97 -19.86 -6.28
CA ARG A 156 10.65 -18.57 -6.91
C ARG A 156 9.26 -18.07 -6.51
N ILE A 157 9.08 -16.76 -6.60
CA ILE A 157 7.78 -16.11 -6.57
C ILE A 157 7.50 -15.44 -7.92
N LEU A 158 6.25 -15.04 -8.17
CA LEU A 158 5.90 -14.23 -9.32
C LEU A 158 5.26 -12.94 -8.85
N VAL A 159 5.68 -11.81 -9.43
CA VAL A 159 5.13 -10.47 -9.21
C VAL A 159 4.70 -9.85 -10.54
N PHE A 160 3.84 -8.84 -10.47
CA PHE A 160 3.48 -8.03 -11.63
C PHE A 160 4.38 -6.80 -11.76
N ASN A 161 4.76 -6.46 -12.99
CA ASN A 161 5.57 -5.28 -13.27
C ASN A 161 4.87 -4.00 -12.77
N GLY A 162 5.61 -3.16 -12.03
CA GLY A 162 5.06 -1.95 -11.41
C GLY A 162 4.42 -2.16 -10.03
N CYS A 163 4.37 -3.39 -9.48
CA CYS A 163 3.84 -3.66 -8.14
C CYS A 163 4.69 -3.04 -7.03
N TYR A 164 4.08 -2.88 -5.83
CA TYR A 164 4.81 -2.56 -4.61
C TYR A 164 4.26 -3.36 -3.43
N HIS A 165 5.12 -4.13 -2.77
CA HIS A 165 4.75 -5.01 -1.65
C HIS A 165 5.58 -4.74 -0.38
N GLY A 166 5.95 -3.48 -0.16
CA GLY A 166 6.87 -3.11 0.90
C GLY A 166 8.34 -3.40 0.55
N THR A 167 9.22 -3.34 1.54
CA THR A 167 10.66 -3.59 1.36
C THR A 167 10.97 -5.09 1.42
N VAL A 168 10.37 -5.86 0.53
CA VAL A 168 10.60 -7.30 0.34
C VAL A 168 11.53 -7.47 -0.85
N ASP A 169 12.76 -7.89 -0.62
CA ASP A 169 13.81 -7.91 -1.65
C ASP A 169 13.36 -8.60 -2.94
N GLU A 170 12.76 -9.78 -2.84
CA GLU A 170 12.34 -10.56 -4.00
C GLU A 170 11.29 -9.86 -4.88
N THR A 171 10.63 -8.83 -4.38
CA THR A 171 9.61 -8.08 -5.15
C THR A 171 10.19 -6.87 -5.89
N PHE A 172 11.48 -6.54 -5.65
CA PHE A 172 12.16 -5.44 -6.35
C PHE A 172 12.72 -5.86 -7.71
N VAL A 173 11.88 -6.45 -8.53
CA VAL A 173 12.15 -6.78 -9.93
C VAL A 173 11.19 -6.03 -10.84
N GLU A 174 11.61 -5.78 -12.07
CA GLU A 174 10.81 -5.09 -13.09
C GLU A 174 11.11 -5.64 -14.49
N LEU A 175 10.24 -5.33 -15.45
CA LEU A 175 10.52 -5.54 -16.87
C LEU A 175 11.17 -4.28 -17.47
N HIS A 176 12.27 -4.48 -18.18
CA HIS A 176 12.91 -3.45 -18.97
C HIS A 176 13.16 -3.99 -20.39
N ASP A 177 12.56 -3.34 -21.37
CA ASP A 177 12.55 -3.83 -22.76
C ASP A 177 12.09 -5.30 -22.88
N GLY A 178 11.10 -5.68 -22.08
CA GLY A 178 10.54 -7.02 -22.02
C GLY A 178 11.40 -8.06 -21.29
N ALA A 179 12.56 -7.69 -20.75
CA ALA A 179 13.43 -8.58 -19.98
C ALA A 179 13.37 -8.27 -18.48
N PRO A 180 13.35 -9.31 -17.61
CA PRO A 180 13.36 -9.10 -16.16
C PRO A 180 14.73 -8.58 -15.69
N ARG A 181 14.70 -7.61 -14.75
CA ARG A 181 15.88 -7.13 -14.04
C ARG A 181 15.56 -6.75 -12.61
N THR A 182 16.59 -6.66 -11.76
CA THR A 182 16.48 -5.98 -10.47
C THR A 182 16.19 -4.50 -10.67
N ARG A 183 15.26 -3.92 -9.89
CA ARG A 183 14.91 -2.49 -10.00
C ARG A 183 16.15 -1.61 -9.80
N PRO A 184 16.40 -0.62 -10.67
CA PRO A 184 17.48 0.33 -10.47
C PRO A 184 17.24 1.20 -9.22
N GLY A 185 18.33 1.63 -8.58
CA GLY A 185 18.24 2.49 -7.38
C GLY A 185 18.13 1.75 -6.06
N LEU A 186 17.98 0.43 -6.05
CA LEU A 186 18.00 -0.36 -4.84
C LEU A 186 19.41 -0.34 -4.22
N LEU A 187 19.52 0.22 -3.01
CA LEU A 187 20.81 0.38 -2.34
C LEU A 187 21.38 -0.95 -1.82
N GLY A 188 22.68 -1.18 -2.08
CA GLY A 188 23.43 -2.29 -1.51
C GLY A 188 23.01 -3.68 -1.98
N GLN A 189 22.28 -3.77 -3.08
CA GLN A 189 21.85 -5.04 -3.65
C GLN A 189 23.04 -5.76 -4.31
N PHE A 190 23.39 -6.93 -3.79
CA PHE A 190 24.52 -7.74 -4.28
C PHE A 190 24.10 -9.09 -4.85
N VAL A 191 22.84 -9.49 -4.65
CA VAL A 191 22.24 -10.70 -5.24
C VAL A 191 21.33 -10.29 -6.38
N ASP A 192 21.42 -11.02 -7.48
CA ASP A 192 20.47 -10.84 -8.57
C ASP A 192 19.09 -11.38 -8.19
N LEU A 193 18.13 -10.48 -7.98
CA LEU A 193 16.79 -10.83 -7.49
C LEU A 193 15.96 -11.60 -8.52
N VAL A 194 16.29 -11.51 -9.79
CA VAL A 194 15.62 -12.28 -10.87
C VAL A 194 15.77 -13.79 -10.68
N GLN A 195 16.80 -14.24 -9.96
CA GLN A 195 16.94 -15.66 -9.61
C GLN A 195 15.84 -16.17 -8.66
N GLY A 196 15.32 -15.30 -7.81
CA GLY A 196 14.27 -15.62 -6.82
C GLY A 196 12.86 -15.21 -7.22
N ALA A 197 12.71 -14.47 -8.33
CA ALA A 197 11.43 -13.92 -8.75
C ALA A 197 11.24 -13.98 -10.26
N ALA A 198 10.01 -14.24 -10.70
CA ALA A 198 9.53 -13.97 -12.04
C ALA A 198 8.75 -12.66 -12.04
N VAL A 199 8.76 -11.95 -13.15
CA VAL A 199 7.97 -10.73 -13.34
C VAL A 199 7.29 -10.76 -14.70
N VAL A 200 5.99 -10.47 -14.72
CA VAL A 200 5.17 -10.37 -15.94
C VAL A 200 4.36 -9.08 -15.89
N GLU A 201 3.85 -8.65 -17.03
CA GLU A 201 2.92 -7.50 -17.05
C GLU A 201 1.58 -7.86 -16.41
N PHE A 202 1.00 -6.88 -15.72
CA PHE A 202 -0.38 -6.98 -15.27
C PHE A 202 -1.32 -7.04 -16.50
N ASN A 203 -2.39 -7.82 -16.42
CA ASN A 203 -3.30 -8.10 -17.54
C ASN A 203 -2.69 -8.97 -18.68
N ASP A 204 -1.47 -9.50 -18.56
CA ASP A 204 -0.90 -10.45 -19.51
C ASP A 204 -1.02 -11.89 -19.00
N LEU A 205 -2.19 -12.47 -19.23
CA LEU A 205 -2.49 -13.87 -18.84
C LEU A 205 -1.66 -14.89 -19.62
N SER A 206 -1.16 -14.54 -20.81
CA SER A 206 -0.34 -15.44 -21.61
C SER A 206 1.06 -15.57 -21.01
N ALA A 207 1.70 -14.44 -20.67
CA ALA A 207 2.98 -14.44 -19.97
C ALA A 207 2.87 -15.10 -18.58
N LEU A 208 1.79 -14.82 -17.84
CA LEU A 208 1.52 -15.47 -16.57
C LEU A 208 1.44 -17.01 -16.70
N ALA A 209 0.68 -17.52 -17.66
CA ALA A 209 0.56 -18.97 -17.89
C ALA A 209 1.91 -19.59 -18.26
N ALA A 210 2.70 -18.93 -19.10
CA ALA A 210 4.03 -19.38 -19.51
C ALA A 210 5.00 -19.50 -18.33
N GLU A 211 5.04 -18.50 -17.43
CA GLU A 211 5.87 -18.53 -16.22
C GLU A 211 5.42 -19.61 -15.23
N LEU A 212 4.11 -19.77 -15.02
CA LEU A 212 3.58 -20.81 -14.11
C LEU A 212 3.84 -22.23 -14.60
N ALA A 213 3.94 -22.45 -15.92
CA ALA A 213 4.27 -23.74 -16.52
C ALA A 213 5.69 -24.25 -16.14
N SER A 214 6.58 -23.39 -15.66
CA SER A 214 7.90 -23.78 -15.14
C SER A 214 7.80 -24.76 -13.93
N GLY A 215 6.70 -24.65 -13.16
CA GLY A 215 6.46 -25.46 -11.96
C GLY A 215 7.33 -25.10 -10.75
N ASP A 216 8.12 -24.04 -10.80
CA ASP A 216 9.03 -23.62 -9.72
C ASP A 216 8.52 -22.38 -8.95
N ILE A 217 7.38 -21.82 -9.33
CA ILE A 217 6.74 -20.66 -8.67
C ILE A 217 5.97 -21.12 -7.43
N ALA A 218 6.41 -20.70 -6.25
CA ALA A 218 5.75 -20.99 -4.96
C ALA A 218 4.44 -20.20 -4.81
N CYS A 219 4.47 -18.95 -5.24
CA CYS A 219 3.39 -18.00 -4.99
C CYS A 219 3.37 -16.91 -6.05
N VAL A 220 2.18 -16.55 -6.54
CA VAL A 220 1.95 -15.25 -7.17
C VAL A 220 1.56 -14.29 -6.07
N ILE A 221 2.25 -13.15 -5.94
CA ILE A 221 1.83 -12.04 -5.08
C ILE A 221 1.29 -10.92 -5.97
N ALA A 222 0.07 -10.47 -5.70
CA ALA A 222 -0.65 -9.52 -6.51
C ALA A 222 -1.36 -8.45 -5.65
N GLU A 223 -1.27 -7.19 -6.07
CA GLU A 223 -2.29 -6.21 -5.73
C GLU A 223 -3.53 -6.48 -6.60
N PRO A 224 -4.76 -6.35 -6.10
CA PRO A 224 -5.96 -6.45 -6.95
C PRO A 224 -6.03 -5.40 -8.07
N VAL A 225 -5.42 -4.24 -7.82
CA VAL A 225 -5.24 -3.10 -8.71
C VAL A 225 -3.83 -2.61 -8.49
N LEU A 226 -3.04 -2.30 -9.52
CA LEU A 226 -1.69 -1.75 -9.33
C LEU A 226 -1.79 -0.30 -8.83
N THR A 227 -1.93 -0.13 -7.53
CA THR A 227 -2.21 1.18 -6.93
C THR A 227 -0.99 2.10 -6.88
N ASN A 228 0.22 1.55 -6.96
CA ASN A 228 1.47 2.32 -7.02
C ASN A 228 1.93 2.63 -8.46
N SER A 229 1.14 2.24 -9.46
CA SER A 229 1.42 2.42 -10.88
C SER A 229 0.22 3.06 -11.57
N ALA A 230 -0.05 4.34 -11.26
CA ALA A 230 -1.13 5.14 -11.84
C ALA A 230 -2.50 4.42 -11.87
N MET A 231 -2.74 3.58 -10.88
CA MET A 231 -3.99 2.81 -10.69
C MET A 231 -4.40 1.98 -11.91
N VAL A 232 -3.51 1.09 -12.37
CA VAL A 232 -3.83 0.14 -13.44
C VAL A 232 -4.91 -0.82 -12.97
N LEU A 233 -6.07 -0.77 -13.62
CA LEU A 233 -7.21 -1.63 -13.31
C LEU A 233 -7.08 -3.01 -13.98
N PRO A 234 -7.62 -4.09 -13.38
CA PRO A 234 -7.66 -5.39 -14.02
C PRO A 234 -8.60 -5.37 -15.23
N ASP A 235 -8.19 -6.05 -16.29
CA ASP A 235 -9.07 -6.37 -17.40
C ASP A 235 -10.24 -7.27 -16.92
N PRO A 236 -11.37 -7.30 -17.60
CA PRO A 236 -12.44 -8.27 -17.32
C PRO A 236 -11.85 -9.69 -17.24
N ASP A 237 -12.33 -10.47 -16.27
CA ASP A 237 -11.92 -11.86 -16.01
C ASP A 237 -10.46 -12.08 -15.59
N PHE A 238 -9.62 -11.04 -15.52
CA PHE A 238 -8.20 -11.18 -15.12
C PHE A 238 -8.04 -11.96 -13.81
N HIS A 239 -8.75 -11.60 -12.77
CA HIS A 239 -8.63 -12.27 -11.47
C HIS A 239 -9.17 -13.70 -11.47
N ALA A 240 -10.21 -13.97 -12.24
CA ALA A 240 -10.78 -15.32 -12.39
C ALA A 240 -9.75 -16.23 -13.08
N GLU A 241 -9.13 -15.76 -14.15
CA GLU A 241 -8.10 -16.51 -14.89
C GLU A 241 -6.79 -16.63 -14.08
N LEU A 242 -6.35 -15.58 -13.38
CA LEU A 242 -5.23 -15.64 -12.44
C LEU A 242 -5.45 -16.76 -11.41
N ARG A 243 -6.66 -16.81 -10.81
CA ARG A 243 -7.00 -17.87 -9.85
C ARG A 243 -7.03 -19.24 -10.48
N ARG A 244 -7.62 -19.39 -11.67
CA ARG A 244 -7.64 -20.66 -12.40
C ARG A 244 -6.22 -21.16 -12.69
N LEU A 245 -5.37 -20.31 -13.23
CA LEU A 245 -3.99 -20.66 -13.58
C LEU A 245 -3.16 -21.03 -12.34
N THR A 246 -3.25 -20.27 -11.24
CA THR A 246 -2.53 -20.59 -10.01
C THR A 246 -2.93 -21.96 -9.44
N ARG A 247 -4.23 -22.30 -9.47
CA ARG A 247 -4.71 -23.63 -9.06
C ARG A 247 -4.22 -24.75 -9.98
N GLU A 248 -4.31 -24.55 -11.29
CA GLU A 248 -3.87 -25.53 -12.29
C GLU A 248 -2.40 -25.92 -12.10
N HIS A 249 -1.55 -24.93 -11.80
CA HIS A 249 -0.12 -25.14 -11.59
C HIS A 249 0.28 -25.43 -10.14
N GLY A 250 -0.66 -25.51 -9.20
CA GLY A 250 -0.38 -25.73 -7.77
C GLY A 250 0.47 -24.63 -7.15
N THR A 251 0.33 -23.41 -7.64
CA THR A 251 0.96 -22.19 -7.13
C THR A 251 -0.01 -21.49 -6.19
N LEU A 252 0.45 -20.95 -5.06
CA LEU A 252 -0.40 -20.22 -4.15
C LEU A 252 -0.67 -18.80 -4.69
N LEU A 253 -1.87 -18.29 -4.44
CA LEU A 253 -2.23 -16.91 -4.72
C LEU A 253 -2.24 -16.11 -3.43
N LEU A 254 -1.34 -15.12 -3.32
CA LEU A 254 -1.29 -14.12 -2.27
C LEU A 254 -1.84 -12.81 -2.81
N VAL A 255 -2.88 -12.28 -2.17
CA VAL A 255 -3.44 -10.97 -2.49
C VAL A 255 -3.02 -9.97 -1.42
N ASP A 256 -2.34 -8.90 -1.83
CA ASP A 256 -1.95 -7.77 -0.98
C ASP A 256 -2.94 -6.64 -1.14
N GLU A 257 -3.77 -6.44 -0.12
CA GLU A 257 -4.81 -5.41 -0.09
C GLU A 257 -4.44 -4.19 0.74
N THR A 258 -3.17 -3.95 0.94
CA THR A 258 -2.71 -2.82 1.76
C THR A 258 -3.29 -1.47 1.29
N HIS A 259 -3.52 -1.29 0.01
CA HIS A 259 -4.19 -0.12 -0.55
C HIS A 259 -5.65 -0.37 -0.93
N THR A 260 -5.96 -1.53 -1.49
CA THR A 260 -7.30 -1.84 -2.00
C THR A 260 -8.29 -2.21 -0.90
N LEU A 261 -7.87 -2.23 0.38
CA LEU A 261 -8.78 -2.21 1.52
C LEU A 261 -9.80 -1.05 1.42
N SER A 262 -9.44 0.05 0.74
CA SER A 262 -10.32 1.20 0.46
C SER A 262 -11.43 0.95 -0.56
N SER A 263 -11.45 -0.22 -1.22
CA SER A 263 -12.41 -0.53 -2.30
C SER A 263 -13.82 -0.86 -1.79
N GLY A 264 -14.00 -1.15 -0.50
CA GLY A 264 -15.27 -1.45 0.12
C GLY A 264 -15.11 -2.29 1.38
N PHE A 265 -16.21 -2.58 2.07
CA PHE A 265 -16.20 -3.36 3.30
C PHE A 265 -15.65 -4.78 3.07
N GLY A 266 -14.56 -5.09 3.76
CA GLY A 266 -13.83 -6.35 3.58
C GLY A 266 -12.82 -6.33 2.42
N GLY A 267 -12.53 -5.15 1.84
CA GLY A 267 -11.55 -4.94 0.78
C GLY A 267 -12.05 -5.36 -0.60
N TYR A 268 -11.16 -5.24 -1.59
CA TYR A 268 -11.43 -5.63 -2.98
C TYR A 268 -11.80 -7.12 -3.09
N THR A 269 -11.10 -7.98 -2.35
CA THR A 269 -11.36 -9.44 -2.33
C THR A 269 -12.82 -9.74 -2.00
N ARG A 270 -13.37 -9.14 -0.96
CA ARG A 270 -14.77 -9.38 -0.58
C ARG A 270 -15.75 -8.78 -1.58
N VAL A 271 -15.50 -7.56 -2.03
CA VAL A 271 -16.37 -6.84 -2.97
C VAL A 271 -16.48 -7.57 -4.31
N HIS A 272 -15.36 -8.12 -4.80
CA HIS A 272 -15.29 -8.80 -6.11
C HIS A 272 -15.21 -10.33 -6.00
N ALA A 273 -15.45 -10.89 -4.82
CA ALA A 273 -15.43 -12.34 -4.56
C ALA A 273 -14.14 -13.03 -5.04
N LEU A 274 -12.99 -12.41 -4.82
CA LEU A 274 -11.71 -13.06 -5.07
C LEU A 274 -11.49 -14.19 -4.07
N ASP A 275 -10.68 -15.17 -4.44
CA ASP A 275 -10.48 -16.40 -3.67
C ASP A 275 -8.97 -16.70 -3.49
N PRO A 276 -8.25 -15.85 -2.72
CA PRO A 276 -6.83 -16.05 -2.46
C PRO A 276 -6.58 -17.20 -1.48
N ASP A 277 -5.38 -17.79 -1.58
CA ASP A 277 -4.87 -18.75 -0.57
C ASP A 277 -4.34 -18.01 0.66
N ILE A 278 -3.73 -16.83 0.43
CA ILE A 278 -3.19 -15.95 1.47
C ILE A 278 -3.61 -14.51 1.15
N TRP A 279 -3.92 -13.76 2.20
CA TRP A 279 -4.34 -12.36 2.10
C TRP A 279 -3.54 -11.50 3.08
N VAL A 280 -3.03 -10.36 2.63
CA VAL A 280 -2.23 -9.44 3.46
C VAL A 280 -2.81 -8.04 3.41
N CYS A 281 -2.79 -7.35 4.55
CA CYS A 281 -3.09 -5.93 4.63
C CYS A 281 -2.32 -5.27 5.77
N GLY A 282 -1.83 -4.07 5.52
CA GLY A 282 -1.21 -3.19 6.52
C GLY A 282 -1.91 -1.84 6.61
N LYS A 283 -1.13 -0.78 6.81
CA LYS A 283 -1.59 0.63 6.78
C LYS A 283 -2.88 0.87 7.58
N ALA A 284 -4.02 0.96 6.88
CA ALA A 284 -5.32 1.30 7.48
C ALA A 284 -5.90 0.25 8.44
N ILE A 285 -5.36 -0.98 8.46
CA ILE A 285 -5.97 -2.09 9.20
C ILE A 285 -6.12 -1.82 10.72
N ALA A 286 -5.26 -0.96 11.28
CA ALA A 286 -5.29 -0.56 12.69
C ALA A 286 -5.45 0.96 12.90
N GLY A 287 -6.03 1.68 11.90
CA GLY A 287 -6.28 3.12 12.01
C GLY A 287 -5.01 3.97 12.10
N GLY A 288 -3.94 3.57 11.39
CA GLY A 288 -2.65 4.27 11.37
C GLY A 288 -1.66 3.82 12.45
N VAL A 289 -2.05 3.00 13.41
CA VAL A 289 -1.11 2.36 14.35
C VAL A 289 -0.35 1.26 13.61
N PRO A 290 1.00 1.14 13.80
CA PRO A 290 1.78 0.11 13.13
C PRO A 290 1.22 -1.30 13.34
N ALA A 291 0.66 -1.87 12.30
CA ALA A 291 0.07 -3.19 12.26
C ALA A 291 -0.09 -3.69 10.84
N ALA A 292 -0.01 -5.00 10.68
CA ALA A 292 -0.44 -5.70 9.49
C ALA A 292 -0.99 -7.08 9.87
N VAL A 293 -1.75 -7.66 8.98
CA VAL A 293 -2.34 -8.99 9.16
C VAL A 293 -2.08 -9.85 7.93
N CYS A 294 -1.91 -11.15 8.17
CA CYS A 294 -1.76 -12.17 7.14
C CYS A 294 -2.83 -13.25 7.40
N GLY A 295 -3.84 -13.30 6.55
CA GLY A 295 -4.90 -14.31 6.57
C GLY A 295 -4.57 -15.47 5.65
N MET A 296 -5.05 -16.66 5.95
CA MET A 296 -4.83 -17.85 5.14
C MET A 296 -6.01 -18.80 5.17
N THR A 297 -6.18 -19.57 4.10
CA THR A 297 -7.18 -20.64 4.02
C THR A 297 -6.90 -21.75 5.04
N ALA A 298 -7.91 -22.59 5.29
CA ALA A 298 -7.78 -23.72 6.21
C ALA A 298 -6.65 -24.68 5.78
N ASP A 299 -6.52 -24.93 4.48
CA ASP A 299 -5.50 -25.84 3.92
C ASP A 299 -4.09 -25.25 4.07
N VAL A 300 -3.90 -23.97 3.73
CA VAL A 300 -2.62 -23.29 3.95
C VAL A 300 -2.26 -23.29 5.43
N ALA A 301 -3.21 -23.00 6.32
CA ALA A 301 -2.97 -23.00 7.76
C ALA A 301 -2.63 -24.40 8.31
N ALA A 302 -3.25 -25.44 7.79
CA ALA A 302 -2.94 -26.83 8.15
C ALA A 302 -1.52 -27.22 7.70
N CYS A 303 -1.17 -26.94 6.46
CA CYS A 303 0.17 -27.18 5.91
C CYS A 303 1.25 -26.39 6.66
N TYR A 304 0.96 -25.11 6.99
CA TYR A 304 1.88 -24.29 7.75
C TYR A 304 2.11 -24.82 9.17
N ARG A 305 1.05 -25.24 9.89
CA ARG A 305 1.19 -25.91 11.20
C ARG A 305 2.03 -27.19 11.12
N ALA A 306 1.82 -27.99 10.07
CA ALA A 306 2.63 -29.20 9.85
C ALA A 306 4.10 -28.86 9.57
N ALA A 307 4.37 -27.85 8.77
CA ALA A 307 5.73 -27.37 8.50
C ALA A 307 6.44 -26.84 9.76
N LEU A 308 5.71 -26.10 10.62
CA LEU A 308 6.24 -25.65 11.91
C LEU A 308 6.57 -26.82 12.86
N ALA A 309 5.72 -27.84 12.89
CA ALA A 309 5.95 -29.02 13.74
C ALA A 309 7.13 -29.88 13.26
N ALA A 310 7.36 -29.91 11.95
CA ALA A 310 8.43 -30.72 11.34
C ALA A 310 9.79 -30.02 11.24
N LYS A 311 9.85 -28.68 11.48
CA LYS A 311 11.11 -27.94 11.35
C LYS A 311 12.11 -28.33 12.45
N PRO A 312 13.43 -28.28 12.18
CA PRO A 312 14.45 -28.38 13.23
C PRO A 312 14.28 -27.31 14.32
N PRO A 313 14.83 -27.55 15.53
CA PRO A 313 14.88 -26.51 16.56
C PRO A 313 15.49 -25.20 16.04
N GLY A 314 14.95 -24.06 16.48
CA GLY A 314 15.41 -22.75 16.08
C GLY A 314 14.29 -21.83 15.59
N HIS A 315 14.63 -20.58 15.27
CA HIS A 315 13.68 -19.57 14.82
C HIS A 315 13.14 -19.91 13.42
N SER A 316 11.83 -19.75 13.22
CA SER A 316 11.17 -20.05 11.92
C SER A 316 11.44 -19.01 10.84
N GLY A 317 11.98 -17.85 11.20
CA GLY A 317 12.03 -16.70 10.31
C GLY A 317 10.70 -15.94 10.19
N ILE A 318 9.69 -16.31 10.98
CA ILE A 318 8.37 -15.67 11.04
C ILE A 318 8.17 -15.11 12.45
N GLY A 319 7.78 -13.85 12.54
CA GLY A 319 7.60 -13.13 13.79
C GLY A 319 8.74 -12.19 14.11
N THR A 320 8.38 -11.07 14.75
CA THR A 320 9.29 -10.06 15.30
C THR A 320 8.94 -9.83 16.76
N THR A 321 9.89 -9.33 17.57
CA THR A 321 9.69 -9.13 19.02
C THR A 321 8.43 -8.32 19.35
N LEU A 322 8.15 -7.28 18.57
CA LEU A 322 7.00 -6.41 18.82
C LEU A 322 5.73 -6.83 18.04
N GLY A 323 5.79 -7.86 17.20
CA GLY A 323 4.63 -8.36 16.47
C GLY A 323 3.53 -8.87 17.39
N GLY A 324 2.27 -8.47 17.15
CA GLY A 324 1.12 -8.89 17.96
C GLY A 324 1.14 -8.36 19.40
N ASN A 325 1.79 -7.21 19.64
CA ASN A 325 1.84 -6.59 20.95
C ASN A 325 0.48 -6.04 21.40
N ALA A 326 0.36 -5.71 22.70
CA ALA A 326 -0.88 -5.29 23.31
C ALA A 326 -1.46 -3.99 22.71
N LEU A 327 -0.61 -3.02 22.35
CA LEU A 327 -1.03 -1.76 21.74
C LEU A 327 -1.61 -1.98 20.35
N THR A 328 -0.89 -2.75 19.52
CA THR A 328 -1.35 -3.14 18.17
C THR A 328 -2.69 -3.89 18.22
N LEU A 329 -2.86 -4.84 19.15
CA LEU A 329 -4.11 -5.59 19.30
C LEU A 329 -5.27 -4.71 19.76
N ALA A 330 -5.03 -3.75 20.67
CA ALA A 330 -6.06 -2.80 21.10
C ALA A 330 -6.52 -1.89 19.94
N ALA A 331 -5.58 -1.38 19.15
CA ALA A 331 -5.87 -0.58 17.96
C ALA A 331 -6.62 -1.39 16.89
N LEU A 332 -6.15 -2.60 16.57
CA LEU A 332 -6.82 -3.52 15.64
C LEU A 332 -8.26 -3.78 16.08
N ARG A 333 -8.47 -4.13 17.36
CA ARG A 333 -9.83 -4.39 17.88
C ARG A 333 -10.75 -3.20 17.67
N ALA A 334 -10.31 -2.01 18.07
CA ALA A 334 -11.15 -0.81 17.95
C ALA A 334 -11.41 -0.45 16.47
N ASN A 335 -10.39 -0.51 15.62
CA ASN A 335 -10.53 -0.18 14.22
C ASN A 335 -11.44 -1.17 13.48
N LEU A 336 -11.26 -2.48 13.70
CA LEU A 336 -12.08 -3.52 13.06
C LEU A 336 -13.53 -3.48 13.52
N ALA A 337 -13.78 -3.21 14.83
CA ALA A 337 -15.13 -3.21 15.38
C ALA A 337 -15.92 -1.93 15.07
N ASP A 338 -15.27 -0.77 15.17
CA ASP A 338 -15.96 0.52 15.26
C ASP A 338 -15.68 1.45 14.06
N VAL A 339 -14.60 1.22 13.30
CA VAL A 339 -14.20 2.08 12.17
C VAL A 339 -14.41 1.39 10.83
N LEU A 340 -13.93 0.16 10.66
CA LEU A 340 -14.11 -0.62 9.43
C LEU A 340 -15.53 -1.21 9.34
N THR A 341 -16.54 -0.36 9.26
CA THR A 341 -17.94 -0.75 9.23
C THR A 341 -18.57 -0.55 7.85
N PRO A 342 -19.58 -1.33 7.45
CA PRO A 342 -20.30 -1.12 6.18
C PRO A 342 -20.81 0.32 6.02
N ALA A 343 -21.30 0.94 7.11
CA ALA A 343 -21.82 2.30 7.09
C ALA A 343 -20.72 3.33 6.79
N ASN A 344 -19.54 3.18 7.40
CA ASN A 344 -18.42 4.09 7.15
C ASN A 344 -17.87 3.93 5.74
N TYR A 345 -17.80 2.72 5.20
CA TYR A 345 -17.43 2.49 3.80
C TYR A 345 -18.42 3.13 2.83
N ALA A 346 -19.74 2.95 3.05
CA ALA A 346 -20.76 3.58 2.23
C ALA A 346 -20.67 5.12 2.28
N ALA A 347 -20.41 5.69 3.47
CA ALA A 347 -20.24 7.13 3.61
C ALA A 347 -18.97 7.66 2.91
N MET A 348 -17.87 6.90 2.93
CA MET A 348 -16.63 7.23 2.24
C MET A 348 -16.84 7.21 0.71
N GLU A 349 -17.46 6.18 0.18
CA GLU A 349 -17.74 6.03 -1.24
C GLU A 349 -18.70 7.11 -1.77
N ALA A 350 -19.72 7.44 -0.99
CA ALA A 350 -20.67 8.52 -1.33
C ALA A 350 -20.01 9.90 -1.46
N ARG A 351 -18.86 10.13 -0.80
CA ARG A 351 -18.07 11.35 -0.96
C ARG A 351 -17.09 11.26 -2.13
N ALA A 352 -16.53 10.09 -2.38
CA ALA A 352 -15.54 9.89 -3.45
C ALA A 352 -16.15 10.02 -4.85
N ALA A 353 -17.37 9.53 -5.06
CA ALA A 353 -18.02 9.56 -6.39
C ALA A 353 -18.18 10.99 -6.94
N PRO A 354 -18.82 11.94 -6.22
CA PRO A 354 -18.93 13.32 -6.69
C PRO A 354 -17.59 14.02 -6.93
N LEU A 355 -16.57 13.69 -6.13
CA LEU A 355 -15.22 14.22 -6.31
C LEU A 355 -14.62 13.75 -7.64
N ALA A 356 -14.71 12.46 -7.94
CA ALA A 356 -14.23 11.90 -9.20
C ALA A 356 -14.94 12.53 -10.43
N ASP A 357 -16.25 12.73 -10.32
CA ASP A 357 -17.05 13.39 -11.38
C ASP A 357 -16.62 14.86 -11.56
N ALA A 358 -16.42 15.59 -10.46
CA ALA A 358 -15.95 16.98 -10.51
C ALA A 358 -14.56 17.10 -11.14
N LEU A 359 -13.61 16.23 -10.75
CA LEU A 359 -12.27 16.19 -11.34
C LEU A 359 -12.33 15.87 -12.85
N SER A 360 -13.15 14.91 -13.25
CA SER A 360 -13.37 14.57 -14.66
C SER A 360 -13.94 15.77 -15.44
N GLY A 361 -14.86 16.52 -14.84
CA GLY A 361 -15.40 17.76 -15.41
C GLY A 361 -14.34 18.83 -15.60
N ILE A 362 -13.45 19.03 -14.63
CA ILE A 362 -12.34 19.98 -14.73
C ILE A 362 -11.36 19.61 -15.85
N ILE A 363 -10.99 18.32 -15.92
CA ILE A 363 -10.09 17.78 -16.96
C ILE A 363 -10.70 18.03 -18.35
N ALA A 364 -11.98 17.74 -18.53
CA ALA A 364 -12.68 17.94 -19.79
C ALA A 364 -12.80 19.42 -20.16
N ALA A 365 -13.17 20.28 -19.21
CA ALA A 365 -13.29 21.73 -19.44
C ALA A 365 -11.94 22.39 -19.80
N ALA A 366 -10.85 21.89 -19.24
CA ALA A 366 -9.49 22.34 -19.54
C ALA A 366 -8.88 21.68 -20.79
N ALA A 367 -9.61 20.78 -21.47
CA ALA A 367 -9.15 19.98 -22.62
C ALA A 367 -7.79 19.29 -22.35
N LEU A 368 -7.58 18.79 -21.13
CA LEU A 368 -6.37 18.09 -20.75
C LEU A 368 -6.42 16.62 -21.23
N PRO A 369 -5.31 16.07 -21.72
CA PRO A 369 -5.22 14.68 -22.14
C PRO A 369 -5.03 13.74 -20.92
N TRP A 370 -5.92 13.85 -19.94
CA TRP A 370 -5.88 13.10 -18.69
C TRP A 370 -7.21 12.40 -18.46
N HIS A 371 -7.21 11.42 -17.56
CA HIS A 371 -8.47 10.79 -17.13
C HIS A 371 -8.44 10.50 -15.63
N ILE A 372 -9.61 10.14 -15.10
CA ILE A 372 -9.76 9.70 -13.70
C ILE A 372 -9.87 8.18 -13.69
N ALA A 373 -8.97 7.52 -12.95
CA ALA A 373 -9.14 6.12 -12.54
C ALA A 373 -9.77 6.08 -11.15
N ARG A 374 -10.68 5.12 -10.92
CA ARG A 374 -11.35 4.97 -9.62
C ARG A 374 -11.60 3.50 -9.30
N VAL A 375 -11.36 3.14 -8.01
CA VAL A 375 -11.77 1.88 -7.42
C VAL A 375 -12.28 2.12 -5.99
N GLY A 376 -13.57 1.87 -5.75
CA GLY A 376 -14.21 2.24 -4.50
C GLY A 376 -14.07 3.74 -4.21
N ALA A 377 -13.47 4.07 -3.07
CA ALA A 377 -13.21 5.45 -2.66
C ALA A 377 -11.82 5.98 -3.10
N ARG A 378 -10.96 5.13 -3.66
CA ARG A 378 -9.66 5.56 -4.19
C ARG A 378 -9.83 6.18 -5.57
N ILE A 379 -9.27 7.36 -5.74
CA ILE A 379 -9.34 8.15 -6.99
C ILE A 379 -7.91 8.54 -7.35
N GLU A 380 -7.59 8.43 -8.64
CA GLU A 380 -6.33 8.90 -9.21
C GLU A 380 -6.63 9.70 -10.49
N PHE A 381 -6.01 10.88 -10.64
CA PHE A 381 -5.96 11.55 -11.94
C PHE A 381 -4.71 11.08 -12.68
N VAL A 382 -4.92 10.43 -13.80
CA VAL A 382 -3.86 9.83 -14.61
C VAL A 382 -3.50 10.77 -15.76
N LEU A 383 -2.22 11.07 -15.91
CA LEU A 383 -1.73 12.05 -16.89
C LEU A 383 -1.65 11.49 -18.32
N ALA A 384 -2.55 10.61 -18.66
CA ALA A 384 -2.71 9.96 -19.95
C ALA A 384 -4.17 10.01 -20.43
N PRO A 385 -4.41 10.05 -21.75
CA PRO A 385 -5.77 10.21 -22.31
C PRO A 385 -6.64 8.97 -22.20
N ALA A 386 -6.06 7.79 -21.97
CA ALA A 386 -6.75 6.51 -21.88
C ALA A 386 -6.25 5.70 -20.68
N PRO A 387 -7.08 4.77 -20.14
CA PRO A 387 -6.68 3.86 -19.10
C PRO A 387 -5.42 3.09 -19.46
N LEU A 388 -4.51 2.99 -18.51
CA LEU A 388 -3.27 2.23 -18.62
C LEU A 388 -3.53 0.76 -18.30
N ARG A 389 -2.87 -0.16 -19.01
CA ARG A 389 -3.16 -1.59 -18.88
C ARG A 389 -2.13 -2.37 -18.09
N ASN A 390 -0.91 -1.82 -17.91
CA ASN A 390 0.19 -2.54 -17.29
C ASN A 390 1.24 -1.59 -16.69
N GLY A 391 2.24 -2.16 -16.01
CA GLY A 391 3.28 -1.41 -15.35
C GLY A 391 4.20 -0.64 -16.31
N THR A 392 4.49 -1.18 -17.48
CA THR A 392 5.30 -0.50 -18.52
C THR A 392 4.59 0.75 -19.05
N GLU A 393 3.29 0.67 -19.35
CA GLU A 393 2.50 1.83 -19.75
C GLU A 393 2.40 2.87 -18.63
N ALA A 394 2.22 2.42 -17.39
CA ALA A 394 2.18 3.29 -16.23
C ALA A 394 3.50 4.05 -16.04
N ALA A 395 4.63 3.37 -16.14
CA ALA A 395 5.95 4.00 -16.05
C ALA A 395 6.19 5.04 -17.16
N ALA A 396 5.71 4.76 -18.37
CA ALA A 396 5.81 5.69 -19.50
C ALA A 396 4.89 6.93 -19.37
N ALA A 397 3.82 6.81 -18.59
CA ALA A 397 2.87 7.91 -18.33
C ALA A 397 3.33 8.88 -17.23
N HIS A 398 4.40 8.58 -16.49
CA HIS A 398 4.96 9.46 -15.48
C HIS A 398 5.51 10.76 -16.10
N LEU A 399 4.93 11.88 -15.72
CA LEU A 399 5.31 13.22 -16.16
C LEU A 399 5.87 14.02 -14.98
N VAL A 400 7.05 13.63 -14.50
CA VAL A 400 7.66 14.05 -13.23
C VAL A 400 7.61 15.57 -13.00
N GLU A 401 7.99 16.42 -13.99
CA GLU A 401 7.96 17.86 -13.85
C GLU A 401 6.53 18.40 -13.64
N LEU A 402 5.53 17.77 -14.29
CA LEU A 402 4.12 18.16 -14.15
C LEU A 402 3.56 17.73 -12.80
N GLU A 403 3.83 16.49 -12.39
CA GLU A 403 3.43 15.94 -11.08
C GLU A 403 3.98 16.80 -9.94
N GLN A 404 5.25 17.18 -10.02
CA GLN A 404 5.91 18.03 -9.03
C GLN A 404 5.30 19.43 -8.95
N ALA A 405 4.98 20.04 -10.10
CA ALA A 405 4.34 21.35 -10.15
C ALA A 405 2.90 21.33 -9.62
N LEU A 406 2.14 20.26 -9.94
CA LEU A 406 0.81 20.05 -9.39
C LEU A 406 0.86 19.88 -7.87
N HIS A 407 1.77 19.05 -7.37
CA HIS A 407 1.91 18.79 -5.94
C HIS A 407 2.13 20.08 -5.15
N ILE A 408 3.16 20.85 -5.50
CA ILE A 408 3.48 22.09 -4.75
C ILE A 408 2.41 23.18 -4.93
N GLY A 409 1.78 23.23 -6.11
CA GLY A 409 0.69 24.17 -6.37
C GLY A 409 -0.54 23.87 -5.52
N LEU A 410 -0.95 22.62 -5.42
CA LEU A 410 -2.07 22.18 -4.56
C LEU A 410 -1.72 22.38 -3.07
N LEU A 411 -0.52 21.99 -2.65
CA LEU A 411 -0.06 22.15 -1.27
C LEU A 411 -0.12 23.61 -0.79
N ASN A 412 0.18 24.58 -1.66
CA ASN A 412 0.10 26.00 -1.29
C ASN A 412 -1.34 26.54 -1.24
N GLN A 413 -2.32 25.79 -1.74
CA GLN A 413 -3.74 26.16 -1.65
C GLN A 413 -4.43 25.59 -0.40
N GLY A 414 -3.83 24.64 0.27
CA GLY A 414 -4.34 24.00 1.49
C GLY A 414 -4.98 22.64 1.26
#